data_5cf39cd97a389f85e69ccf9a7bd1e1a1
#
_entry.id   5cf39cd97a389f85e69ccf9a7bd1e1a1
#
_cell.length_a   1.000
_cell.length_b   1.000
_cell.length_c   1.000
_cell.angle_alpha   90.00
_cell.angle_beta   90.00
_cell.angle_gamma   90.00
#
_symmetry.space_group_name_H-M   'P 1'
#
loop_
_entity.id
_entity.type
_entity.pdbx_description
1 polymer ?
#
loop_
_entity_poly.entity_id
_entity_poly.type
_entity_poly.pdbx_seq_one_letter_code
_entity_poly.pdbx_strand_id
1 'polypeptide(L)'
;MWQPSDRYPDPSVRVLDPEYNKYRLPMASVERLYTGCRWSEGPVWFGEHRAVIWSDIPNNRMLKWEEETGQVSVFRKPADNANGNTRDRQGRLVTCLHDARKVVRTEYDGSITTIADSYMGKKLNSPNDVVVKSDGSVWFTDPMFGISGFYEGHKDVSELPMAVYRVDGQTGDITKVDDQVAGPNGLAFSPDESVLYIVASRAEPTRLLVAYDVVNGTKLANGRTFIDAAGGTPDGFRVDIEGNLWCGWGMGSDENDGVRVFNKSGAPIGHISLPERCANVCFGGKYRNRLFMAASHSLYSIYTNTQGVAGG
;
A
#
# COMPACT_ATOMS: atom_id res chain seq x y z
N MET A 1 13.82 -2.04 -23.59
CA MET A 1 13.48 -0.87 -22.73
C MET A 1 11.98 -0.69 -22.82
N TRP A 2 11.28 -0.56 -21.68
CA TRP A 2 9.82 -0.35 -21.68
C TRP A 2 9.45 0.96 -22.40
N GLN A 3 8.39 0.93 -23.20
CA GLN A 3 7.83 2.09 -23.90
C GLN A 3 6.34 2.15 -23.61
N PRO A 4 5.75 3.35 -23.46
CA PRO A 4 4.29 3.49 -23.38
C PRO A 4 3.65 2.99 -24.68
N SER A 5 2.39 2.57 -24.58
CA SER A 5 1.65 2.13 -25.75
C SER A 5 1.27 3.32 -26.64
N ASP A 6 1.53 3.19 -27.95
CA ASP A 6 1.04 4.12 -28.98
C ASP A 6 -0.41 3.81 -29.42
N ARG A 7 -0.99 2.74 -28.86
CA ARG A 7 -2.32 2.24 -29.25
C ARG A 7 -3.33 2.46 -28.14
N TYR A 8 -4.53 2.84 -28.52
CA TYR A 8 -5.70 2.96 -27.65
C TYR A 8 -6.81 1.99 -28.04
N PRO A 9 -7.49 1.35 -27.10
CA PRO A 9 -7.14 1.30 -25.67
C PRO A 9 -5.77 0.66 -25.45
N ASP A 10 -5.07 1.09 -24.41
CA ASP A 10 -3.77 0.52 -24.05
C ASP A 10 -3.89 -1.00 -23.82
N PRO A 11 -3.16 -1.85 -24.55
CA PRO A 11 -3.26 -3.31 -24.46
C PRO A 11 -2.77 -3.85 -23.11
N SER A 12 -2.00 -3.07 -22.32
CA SER A 12 -1.63 -3.43 -20.97
C SER A 12 -2.81 -3.38 -19.99
N VAL A 13 -3.90 -2.67 -20.35
CA VAL A 13 -5.13 -2.57 -19.54
C VAL A 13 -6.11 -3.67 -19.96
N ARG A 14 -6.02 -4.81 -19.30
CA ARG A 14 -6.78 -6.03 -19.62
C ARG A 14 -8.13 -6.04 -18.90
N VAL A 15 -9.20 -6.23 -19.67
CA VAL A 15 -10.56 -6.46 -19.16
C VAL A 15 -10.72 -7.95 -18.89
N LEU A 16 -10.93 -8.33 -17.64
CA LEU A 16 -11.18 -9.72 -17.24
C LEU A 16 -12.69 -10.00 -17.14
N ASP A 17 -13.45 -8.98 -16.75
CA ASP A 17 -14.91 -8.97 -16.74
C ASP A 17 -15.42 -7.66 -17.35
N PRO A 18 -16.53 -7.67 -18.11
CA PRO A 18 -17.13 -6.47 -18.72
C PRO A 18 -17.42 -5.34 -17.72
N GLU A 19 -17.60 -5.64 -16.44
CA GLU A 19 -17.77 -4.65 -15.36
C GLU A 19 -16.61 -3.65 -15.32
N TYR A 20 -15.38 -4.08 -15.60
CA TYR A 20 -14.19 -3.23 -15.56
C TYR A 20 -14.24 -2.05 -16.54
N ASN A 21 -15.06 -2.15 -17.61
CA ASN A 21 -15.21 -1.05 -18.58
C ASN A 21 -15.74 0.24 -17.96
N LYS A 22 -16.39 0.18 -16.79
CA LYS A 22 -16.83 1.36 -16.04
C LYS A 22 -15.67 2.15 -15.45
N TYR A 23 -14.56 1.48 -15.14
CA TYR A 23 -13.45 2.00 -14.35
C TYR A 23 -12.22 2.37 -15.18
N ARG A 24 -12.12 1.88 -16.41
CA ARG A 24 -11.04 2.25 -17.32
C ARG A 24 -11.41 3.45 -18.19
N LEU A 25 -10.40 4.23 -18.57
CA LEU A 25 -10.51 5.26 -19.61
C LEU A 25 -9.88 4.71 -20.91
N PRO A 26 -10.62 4.55 -22.01
CA PRO A 26 -10.08 3.96 -23.23
C PRO A 26 -8.90 4.73 -23.84
N MET A 27 -8.79 6.04 -23.57
CA MET A 27 -7.72 6.92 -24.05
C MET A 27 -6.61 7.16 -23.02
N ALA A 28 -6.61 6.47 -21.87
CA ALA A 28 -5.52 6.52 -20.93
C ALA A 28 -4.54 5.37 -21.20
N SER A 29 -3.25 5.66 -21.10
CA SER A 29 -2.17 4.68 -21.18
C SER A 29 -1.36 4.65 -19.87
N VAL A 30 -0.66 3.56 -19.64
CA VAL A 30 0.31 3.46 -18.56
C VAL A 30 1.51 4.35 -18.86
N GLU A 31 1.88 5.18 -17.92
CA GLU A 31 3.04 6.07 -17.97
C GLU A 31 4.07 5.60 -16.94
N ARG A 32 5.34 5.53 -17.32
CA ARG A 32 6.44 5.36 -16.37
C ARG A 32 6.99 6.72 -15.98
N LEU A 33 6.77 7.12 -14.74
CA LEU A 33 7.18 8.42 -14.21
C LEU A 33 8.63 8.45 -13.75
N TYR A 34 9.12 7.31 -13.23
CA TYR A 34 10.49 7.19 -12.74
C TYR A 34 10.97 5.73 -12.82
N THR A 35 12.28 5.56 -12.94
CA THR A 35 12.99 4.28 -12.76
C THR A 35 14.34 4.53 -12.09
N GLY A 36 14.84 3.54 -11.32
CA GLY A 36 16.12 3.65 -10.60
C GLY A 36 16.02 3.34 -9.12
N CYS A 37 14.90 2.75 -8.69
CA CYS A 37 14.77 2.13 -7.37
C CYS A 37 15.35 0.71 -7.37
N ARG A 38 15.46 0.13 -6.18
CA ARG A 38 15.71 -1.31 -5.98
C ARG A 38 14.48 -2.07 -5.57
N TRP A 39 13.62 -1.43 -4.76
CA TRP A 39 12.30 -1.94 -4.39
C TRP A 39 11.42 -0.76 -3.99
N SER A 40 10.55 -0.36 -4.93
CA SER A 40 9.61 0.75 -4.76
C SER A 40 8.41 0.31 -3.96
N GLU A 41 8.06 1.06 -2.91
CA GLU A 41 6.98 0.74 -1.99
C GLU A 41 6.27 1.99 -1.47
N GLY A 42 5.09 1.76 -0.86
CA GLY A 42 4.33 2.72 -0.09
C GLY A 42 4.09 4.07 -0.75
N PRO A 43 3.56 4.14 -1.96
CA PRO A 43 3.26 5.42 -2.58
C PRO A 43 2.10 6.11 -1.84
N VAL A 44 2.22 7.43 -1.65
CA VAL A 44 1.18 8.26 -1.06
C VAL A 44 1.09 9.61 -1.77
N TRP A 45 -0.13 10.08 -2.05
CA TRP A 45 -0.39 11.34 -2.73
C TRP A 45 -0.63 12.48 -1.75
N PHE A 46 0.06 13.60 -1.98
CA PHE A 46 -0.15 14.87 -1.29
C PHE A 46 -0.77 15.91 -2.24
N GLY A 47 -2.07 16.15 -2.10
CA GLY A 47 -2.81 17.05 -2.97
C GLY A 47 -2.37 18.51 -2.83
N GLU A 48 -1.96 18.92 -1.63
CA GLU A 48 -1.46 20.25 -1.32
C GLU A 48 -0.18 20.60 -2.08
N HIS A 49 0.65 19.59 -2.32
CA HIS A 49 1.92 19.71 -3.04
C HIS A 49 1.87 19.13 -4.45
N ARG A 50 0.73 18.55 -4.86
CA ARG A 50 0.57 17.83 -6.12
C ARG A 50 1.72 16.84 -6.36
N ALA A 51 2.01 16.03 -5.36
CA ALA A 51 3.18 15.16 -5.35
C ALA A 51 2.86 13.75 -4.82
N VAL A 52 3.58 12.77 -5.36
CA VAL A 52 3.66 11.42 -4.79
C VAL A 52 4.97 11.31 -4.03
N ILE A 53 4.88 10.82 -2.78
CA ILE A 53 6.04 10.37 -2.01
C ILE A 53 5.98 8.86 -1.95
N TRP A 54 7.13 8.18 -2.12
CA TRP A 54 7.24 6.72 -2.00
C TRP A 54 8.58 6.29 -1.46
N SER A 55 8.66 5.06 -1.00
CA SER A 55 9.85 4.44 -0.43
C SER A 55 10.65 3.68 -1.50
N ASP A 56 11.97 3.75 -1.41
CA ASP A 56 12.92 2.88 -2.10
C ASP A 56 13.74 2.18 -1.02
N ILE A 57 13.19 1.06 -0.52
CA ILE A 57 13.57 0.44 0.75
C ILE A 57 15.05 0.10 0.81
N PRO A 58 15.62 -0.72 -0.14
CA PRO A 58 17.02 -1.14 -0.02
C PRO A 58 18.03 -0.02 -0.25
N ASN A 59 17.62 1.05 -0.93
CA ASN A 59 18.46 2.25 -1.09
C ASN A 59 18.37 3.19 0.12
N ASN A 60 17.57 2.83 1.12
CA ASN A 60 17.35 3.58 2.37
C ASN A 60 17.02 5.05 2.09
N ARG A 61 16.03 5.27 1.21
CA ARG A 61 15.57 6.60 0.83
C ARG A 61 14.08 6.64 0.53
N MET A 62 13.50 7.81 0.67
CA MET A 62 12.19 8.16 0.14
C MET A 62 12.36 9.15 -1.00
N LEU A 63 11.55 9.01 -2.03
CA LEU A 63 11.54 9.85 -3.21
C LEU A 63 10.23 10.64 -3.28
N LYS A 64 10.27 11.77 -4.01
CA LYS A 64 9.12 12.62 -4.30
C LYS A 64 9.06 12.91 -5.80
N TRP A 65 7.92 12.58 -6.45
CA TRP A 65 7.60 13.01 -7.81
C TRP A 65 6.61 14.17 -7.76
N GLU A 66 6.86 15.22 -8.51
CA GLU A 66 6.00 16.40 -8.60
C GLU A 66 5.20 16.38 -9.89
N GLU A 67 3.88 16.45 -9.80
CA GLU A 67 3.00 16.40 -10.98
C GLU A 67 3.20 17.58 -11.93
N GLU A 68 3.52 18.75 -11.41
CA GLU A 68 3.64 19.98 -12.18
C GLU A 68 4.91 20.03 -13.05
N THR A 69 6.00 19.51 -12.54
CA THR A 69 7.31 19.51 -13.21
C THR A 69 7.67 18.17 -13.84
N GLY A 70 7.04 17.09 -13.41
CA GLY A 70 7.40 15.71 -13.76
C GLY A 70 8.73 15.25 -13.14
N GLN A 71 9.35 16.07 -12.29
CA GLN A 71 10.66 15.77 -11.73
C GLN A 71 10.58 14.91 -10.48
N VAL A 72 11.64 14.12 -10.26
CA VAL A 72 11.83 13.32 -9.05
C VAL A 72 13.01 13.85 -8.26
N SER A 73 12.82 13.99 -6.97
CA SER A 73 13.86 14.38 -6.01
C SER A 73 13.91 13.42 -4.82
N VAL A 74 15.00 13.42 -4.08
CA VAL A 74 15.10 12.71 -2.80
C VAL A 74 14.32 13.50 -1.75
N PHE A 75 13.27 12.89 -1.21
CA PHE A 75 12.48 13.48 -0.12
C PHE A 75 13.19 13.32 1.24
N ARG A 76 13.73 12.10 1.51
CA ARG A 76 14.45 11.80 2.76
C ARG A 76 15.53 10.76 2.51
N LYS A 77 16.72 10.97 3.11
CA LYS A 77 17.81 10.01 3.13
C LYS A 77 18.81 10.38 4.27
N PRO A 78 19.13 9.43 5.23
CA PRO A 78 18.57 8.09 5.35
C PRO A 78 17.08 8.11 5.71
N ALA A 79 16.37 7.00 5.48
CA ALA A 79 14.94 6.87 5.70
C ALA A 79 14.58 5.65 6.57
N ASP A 80 15.55 5.06 7.29
CA ASP A 80 15.42 3.88 8.16
C ASP A 80 14.68 2.73 7.46
N ASN A 81 15.01 2.49 6.20
CA ASN A 81 14.35 1.53 5.33
C ASN A 81 12.82 1.66 5.36
N ALA A 82 12.34 2.91 5.16
CA ALA A 82 10.91 3.20 5.10
C ALA A 82 10.21 2.31 4.07
N ASN A 83 9.00 1.83 4.42
CA ASN A 83 8.16 0.99 3.57
C ASN A 83 6.82 1.68 3.31
N GLY A 84 5.72 1.22 3.92
CA GLY A 84 4.38 1.74 3.72
C GLY A 84 4.22 3.16 4.21
N ASN A 85 3.47 3.96 3.46
CA ASN A 85 3.18 5.34 3.80
C ASN A 85 1.69 5.63 3.60
N THR A 86 1.18 6.55 4.42
CA THR A 86 -0.16 7.12 4.27
C THR A 86 -0.18 8.56 4.76
N ARG A 87 -1.32 9.23 4.62
CA ARG A 87 -1.57 10.54 5.23
C ARG A 87 -2.51 10.40 6.41
N ASP A 88 -2.26 11.18 7.47
CA ASP A 88 -3.28 11.36 8.49
C ASP A 88 -4.37 12.35 8.03
N ARG A 89 -5.39 12.51 8.84
CA ARG A 89 -6.55 13.37 8.52
C ARG A 89 -6.21 14.87 8.51
N GLN A 90 -5.03 15.25 9.01
CA GLN A 90 -4.48 16.59 8.95
C GLN A 90 -3.51 16.77 7.77
N GLY A 91 -3.29 15.75 6.95
CA GLY A 91 -2.41 15.82 5.79
C GLY A 91 -0.93 15.56 6.10
N ARG A 92 -0.56 15.07 7.30
CA ARG A 92 0.82 14.74 7.67
C ARG A 92 1.18 13.33 7.21
N LEU A 93 2.43 13.15 6.85
CA LEU A 93 2.96 11.85 6.41
C LEU A 93 3.11 10.90 7.61
N VAL A 94 2.51 9.72 7.50
CA VAL A 94 2.71 8.59 8.42
C VAL A 94 3.48 7.49 7.67
N THR A 95 4.56 6.99 8.27
CA THR A 95 5.51 6.07 7.63
C THR A 95 5.83 4.88 8.53
N CYS A 96 5.83 3.68 7.96
CA CYS A 96 6.40 2.47 8.55
C CYS A 96 7.90 2.42 8.28
N LEU A 97 8.71 2.20 9.32
CA LEU A 97 10.16 2.12 9.25
C LEU A 97 10.62 0.70 9.64
N HIS A 98 11.18 -0.02 8.67
CA HIS A 98 11.65 -1.39 8.89
C HIS A 98 12.82 -1.44 9.86
N ASP A 99 13.86 -0.66 9.58
CA ASP A 99 15.11 -0.71 10.33
C ASP A 99 14.98 -0.12 11.74
N ALA A 100 14.27 0.99 11.86
CA ALA A 100 13.97 1.59 13.16
C ALA A 100 12.87 0.83 13.94
N ARG A 101 12.16 -0.13 13.30
CA ARG A 101 11.09 -0.94 13.90
C ARG A 101 9.98 -0.06 14.51
N LYS A 102 9.52 0.96 13.73
CA LYS A 102 8.61 2.01 14.21
C LYS A 102 7.58 2.39 13.17
N VAL A 103 6.48 2.96 13.66
CA VAL A 103 5.58 3.81 12.89
C VAL A 103 5.77 5.25 13.35
N VAL A 104 6.01 6.16 12.42
CA VAL A 104 6.30 7.56 12.71
C VAL A 104 5.40 8.51 11.93
N ARG A 105 5.28 9.74 12.41
CA ARG A 105 4.62 10.83 11.70
C ARG A 105 5.58 11.98 11.48
N THR A 106 5.62 12.50 10.27
CA THR A 106 6.35 13.73 9.96
C THR A 106 5.44 14.92 10.20
N GLU A 107 5.82 15.79 11.11
CA GLU A 107 5.08 16.99 11.47
C GLU A 107 5.27 18.11 10.43
N TYR A 108 4.49 19.18 10.49
CA TYR A 108 4.56 20.28 9.54
C TYR A 108 5.89 21.05 9.56
N ASP A 109 6.59 21.06 10.69
CA ASP A 109 7.92 21.64 10.83
C ASP A 109 9.06 20.71 10.39
N GLY A 110 8.71 19.49 9.92
CA GLY A 110 9.64 18.47 9.49
C GLY A 110 10.17 17.57 10.61
N SER A 111 9.81 17.81 11.85
CA SER A 111 10.16 16.94 12.97
C SER A 111 9.46 15.58 12.87
N ILE A 112 10.00 14.56 13.53
CA ILE A 112 9.49 13.20 13.51
C ILE A 112 8.91 12.84 14.89
N THR A 113 7.63 12.50 14.91
CA THR A 113 6.93 11.97 16.09
C THR A 113 6.79 10.45 15.98
N THR A 114 7.25 9.70 16.96
CA THR A 114 6.99 8.26 17.06
C THR A 114 5.53 8.03 17.42
N ILE A 115 4.81 7.26 16.58
CA ILE A 115 3.43 6.82 16.85
C ILE A 115 3.45 5.49 17.63
N ALA A 116 4.28 4.54 17.19
CA ALA A 116 4.47 3.25 17.84
C ALA A 116 5.87 2.71 17.58
N ASP A 117 6.50 2.13 18.61
CA ASP A 117 7.78 1.42 18.51
C ASP A 117 7.81 0.13 19.33
N SER A 118 6.80 -0.07 20.18
CA SER A 118 6.75 -1.20 21.10
C SER A 118 5.32 -1.57 21.47
N TYR A 119 5.14 -2.81 21.88
CA TYR A 119 3.88 -3.31 22.45
C TYR A 119 4.19 -4.15 23.69
N MET A 120 3.56 -3.84 24.84
CA MET A 120 3.80 -4.52 26.12
C MET A 120 5.30 -4.57 26.51
N GLY A 121 6.04 -3.50 26.25
CA GLY A 121 7.47 -3.39 26.57
C GLY A 121 8.42 -4.14 25.64
N LYS A 122 7.92 -4.74 24.54
CA LYS A 122 8.70 -5.43 23.51
C LYS A 122 8.70 -4.63 22.24
N LYS A 123 9.82 -4.64 21.51
CA LYS A 123 9.93 -3.97 20.20
C LYS A 123 8.98 -4.57 19.18
N LEU A 124 8.39 -3.73 18.33
CA LEU A 124 7.69 -4.16 17.12
C LEU A 124 8.64 -4.98 16.23
N ASN A 125 8.10 -5.76 15.28
CA ASN A 125 8.93 -6.51 14.33
C ASN A 125 9.53 -5.57 13.27
N SER A 126 8.78 -5.30 12.24
CA SER A 126 9.12 -4.36 11.16
C SER A 126 7.82 -3.86 10.53
N PRO A 127 7.21 -2.79 11.08
CA PRO A 127 5.97 -2.25 10.53
C PRO A 127 6.06 -2.08 9.02
N ASN A 128 5.04 -2.59 8.31
CA ASN A 128 5.11 -2.76 6.86
C ASN A 128 4.18 -1.78 6.12
N ASP A 129 2.85 -1.88 6.27
CA ASP A 129 1.90 -0.96 5.65
C ASP A 129 0.98 -0.34 6.71
N VAL A 130 0.39 0.82 6.39
CA VAL A 130 -0.32 1.67 7.35
C VAL A 130 -1.48 2.40 6.71
N VAL A 131 -2.58 2.51 7.45
CA VAL A 131 -3.74 3.35 7.11
C VAL A 131 -4.21 4.15 8.32
N VAL A 132 -4.83 5.30 8.06
CA VAL A 132 -5.40 6.16 9.11
C VAL A 132 -6.91 6.23 8.93
N LYS A 133 -7.64 5.74 9.92
CA LYS A 133 -9.10 5.74 9.97
C LYS A 133 -9.67 7.16 10.15
N SER A 134 -10.95 7.38 9.83
CA SER A 134 -11.61 8.70 9.95
C SER A 134 -11.61 9.28 11.37
N ASP A 135 -11.54 8.42 12.39
CA ASP A 135 -11.43 8.80 13.81
C ASP A 135 -10.00 9.20 14.23
N GLY A 136 -9.04 9.18 13.29
CA GLY A 136 -7.63 9.50 13.53
C GLY A 136 -6.81 8.33 14.07
N SER A 137 -7.39 7.17 14.32
CA SER A 137 -6.62 5.97 14.72
C SER A 137 -5.75 5.47 13.57
N VAL A 138 -4.54 5.03 13.94
CA VAL A 138 -3.53 4.50 13.00
C VAL A 138 -3.52 2.99 13.08
N TRP A 139 -3.71 2.33 11.94
CA TRP A 139 -3.72 0.87 11.84
C TRP A 139 -2.57 0.42 10.96
N PHE A 140 -1.78 -0.55 11.43
CA PHE A 140 -0.61 -1.01 10.68
C PHE A 140 -0.36 -2.49 10.84
N THR A 141 0.31 -3.06 9.86
CA THR A 141 0.79 -4.46 9.87
C THR A 141 2.23 -4.52 10.36
N ASP A 142 2.56 -5.57 11.12
CA ASP A 142 3.88 -5.75 11.72
C ASP A 142 4.45 -7.16 11.46
N PRO A 143 4.77 -7.48 10.20
CA PRO A 143 5.46 -8.73 9.86
C PRO A 143 6.95 -8.65 10.17
N MET A 144 7.68 -9.75 9.90
CA MET A 144 9.14 -9.84 10.11
C MET A 144 9.98 -9.50 8.88
N PHE A 145 9.43 -8.87 7.83
CA PHE A 145 10.14 -8.75 6.55
C PHE A 145 11.42 -7.92 6.68
N GLY A 146 11.36 -6.77 7.36
CA GLY A 146 12.50 -5.89 7.55
C GLY A 146 13.58 -6.41 8.50
N ILE A 147 13.25 -7.42 9.34
CA ILE A 147 14.21 -8.03 10.28
C ILE A 147 14.64 -9.44 9.88
N SER A 148 14.17 -9.95 8.73
CA SER A 148 14.52 -11.31 8.25
C SER A 148 15.87 -11.37 7.54
N GLY A 149 16.42 -10.24 7.10
CA GLY A 149 17.66 -10.18 6.32
C GLY A 149 18.28 -8.78 6.27
N PHE A 150 19.10 -8.52 5.24
CA PHE A 150 19.86 -7.27 5.09
C PHE A 150 19.48 -6.49 3.83
N TYR A 151 18.34 -6.77 3.23
CA TYR A 151 17.90 -6.11 2.01
C TYR A 151 16.89 -5.01 2.28
N GLU A 152 15.92 -5.28 3.15
CA GLU A 152 14.85 -4.32 3.50
C GLU A 152 15.01 -3.72 4.90
N GLY A 153 16.13 -3.99 5.57
CA GLY A 153 16.47 -3.56 6.92
C GLY A 153 17.66 -4.34 7.43
N HIS A 154 17.73 -4.57 8.74
CA HIS A 154 18.78 -5.35 9.38
C HIS A 154 18.20 -6.58 10.07
N LYS A 155 18.90 -7.71 9.91
CA LYS A 155 18.53 -8.96 10.59
C LYS A 155 18.53 -8.76 12.09
N ASP A 156 17.40 -9.04 12.72
CA ASP A 156 17.20 -8.94 14.16
C ASP A 156 16.28 -10.06 14.66
N VAL A 157 16.10 -10.17 15.97
CA VAL A 157 15.25 -11.17 16.61
C VAL A 157 13.85 -10.59 16.83
N SER A 158 12.83 -11.35 16.43
CA SER A 158 11.44 -11.03 16.74
C SER A 158 11.17 -11.22 18.24
N GLU A 159 10.58 -10.22 18.87
CA GLU A 159 10.13 -10.26 20.26
C GLU A 159 8.63 -10.47 20.39
N LEU A 160 7.89 -10.26 19.30
CA LEU A 160 6.43 -10.33 19.22
C LEU A 160 5.99 -11.23 18.06
N PRO A 161 4.84 -11.89 18.12
CA PRO A 161 4.27 -12.52 16.94
C PRO A 161 3.99 -11.47 15.87
N MET A 162 3.97 -11.89 14.59
CA MET A 162 3.45 -11.05 13.51
C MET A 162 2.00 -10.69 13.83
N ALA A 163 1.64 -9.43 13.67
CA ALA A 163 0.33 -8.96 14.09
C ALA A 163 -0.13 -7.72 13.30
N VAL A 164 -1.38 -7.36 13.51
CA VAL A 164 -1.97 -6.08 13.11
C VAL A 164 -2.26 -5.29 14.39
N TYR A 165 -1.86 -4.03 14.37
CA TYR A 165 -2.03 -3.13 15.52
C TYR A 165 -2.90 -1.92 15.15
N ARG A 166 -3.55 -1.39 16.18
CA ARG A 166 -4.25 -0.10 16.16
C ARG A 166 -3.66 0.80 17.24
N VAL A 167 -3.34 2.04 16.88
CA VAL A 167 -3.00 3.10 17.82
C VAL A 167 -4.17 4.07 17.89
N ASP A 168 -4.65 4.36 19.08
CA ASP A 168 -5.73 5.31 19.30
C ASP A 168 -5.27 6.73 18.94
N GLY A 169 -6.06 7.44 18.11
CA GLY A 169 -5.69 8.77 17.61
C GLY A 169 -5.72 9.88 18.67
N GLN A 170 -6.33 9.63 19.84
CA GLN A 170 -6.46 10.61 20.92
C GLN A 170 -5.54 10.30 22.08
N THR A 171 -5.52 9.03 22.54
CA THR A 171 -4.74 8.63 23.72
C THR A 171 -3.34 8.15 23.36
N GLY A 172 -3.11 7.70 22.12
CA GLY A 172 -1.87 7.05 21.71
C GLY A 172 -1.74 5.59 22.18
N ASP A 173 -2.79 5.04 22.79
CA ASP A 173 -2.76 3.65 23.28
C ASP A 173 -2.69 2.68 22.11
N ILE A 174 -1.75 1.74 22.16
CA ILE A 174 -1.59 0.68 21.18
C ILE A 174 -2.36 -0.57 21.59
N THR A 175 -3.08 -1.17 20.65
CA THR A 175 -3.82 -2.42 20.81
C THR A 175 -3.46 -3.39 19.69
N LYS A 176 -3.15 -4.63 20.03
CA LYS A 176 -3.06 -5.72 19.06
C LYS A 176 -4.50 -6.13 18.67
N VAL A 177 -4.86 -5.97 17.40
CA VAL A 177 -6.22 -6.24 16.92
C VAL A 177 -6.36 -7.59 16.22
N ASP A 178 -5.24 -8.13 15.70
CA ASP A 178 -5.16 -9.48 15.13
C ASP A 178 -3.73 -10.02 15.19
N ASP A 179 -3.58 -11.33 15.36
CA ASP A 179 -2.32 -12.08 15.26
C ASP A 179 -2.48 -13.43 14.54
N GLN A 180 -3.58 -13.59 13.79
CA GLN A 180 -3.89 -14.81 13.05
C GLN A 180 -3.57 -14.70 11.56
N VAL A 181 -3.44 -13.47 11.04
CA VAL A 181 -3.08 -13.25 9.63
C VAL A 181 -1.63 -13.69 9.38
N ALA A 182 -1.47 -14.67 8.50
CA ALA A 182 -0.15 -15.23 8.19
C ALA A 182 0.68 -14.24 7.35
N GLY A 183 1.65 -13.58 7.97
CA GLY A 183 2.49 -12.56 7.34
C GLY A 183 1.67 -11.38 6.84
N PRO A 184 1.05 -10.59 7.77
CA PRO A 184 0.21 -9.46 7.38
C PRO A 184 1.03 -8.43 6.59
N ASN A 185 0.52 -8.02 5.42
CA ASN A 185 1.17 -7.09 4.49
C ASN A 185 0.24 -5.89 4.24
N GLY A 186 -0.15 -5.59 3.01
CA GLY A 186 -1.05 -4.48 2.71
C GLY A 186 -2.36 -4.53 3.49
N LEU A 187 -2.89 -3.37 3.87
CA LEU A 187 -4.20 -3.24 4.51
C LEU A 187 -4.94 -2.01 4.01
N ALA A 188 -6.26 -2.10 3.94
CA ALA A 188 -7.13 -0.96 3.61
C ALA A 188 -8.54 -1.17 4.14
N PHE A 189 -9.23 -0.08 4.50
CA PHE A 189 -10.64 -0.11 4.86
C PHE A 189 -11.55 -0.08 3.63
N SER A 190 -12.76 -0.63 3.77
CA SER A 190 -13.89 -0.33 2.87
C SER A 190 -14.23 1.18 2.90
N PRO A 191 -14.95 1.71 1.89
CA PRO A 191 -15.26 3.14 1.84
C PRO A 191 -16.02 3.68 3.06
N ASP A 192 -16.84 2.84 3.70
CA ASP A 192 -17.59 3.13 4.93
C ASP A 192 -16.84 2.76 6.22
N GLU A 193 -15.61 2.26 6.10
CA GLU A 193 -14.75 1.80 7.18
C GLU A 193 -15.35 0.68 8.05
N SER A 194 -16.37 -0.02 7.55
CA SER A 194 -17.02 -1.14 8.25
C SER A 194 -16.25 -2.46 8.10
N VAL A 195 -15.39 -2.56 7.09
CA VAL A 195 -14.55 -3.74 6.81
C VAL A 195 -13.08 -3.32 6.71
N LEU A 196 -12.20 -4.10 7.32
CA LEU A 196 -10.75 -4.02 7.09
C LEU A 196 -10.32 -5.23 6.26
N TYR A 197 -9.68 -4.96 5.12
CA TYR A 197 -9.04 -5.97 4.30
C TYR A 197 -7.55 -6.03 4.63
N ILE A 198 -6.97 -7.24 4.68
CA ILE A 198 -5.55 -7.45 4.98
C ILE A 198 -4.99 -8.56 4.07
N VAL A 199 -3.83 -8.32 3.49
CA VAL A 199 -3.09 -9.34 2.74
C VAL A 199 -2.41 -10.30 3.70
N ALA A 200 -2.71 -11.60 3.57
CA ALA A 200 -2.04 -12.72 4.24
C ALA A 200 -0.96 -13.28 3.30
N SER A 201 0.20 -12.64 3.25
CA SER A 201 1.25 -12.92 2.26
C SER A 201 2.03 -14.21 2.52
N ARG A 202 1.82 -14.85 3.67
CA ARG A 202 2.41 -16.14 4.05
C ARG A 202 1.37 -17.23 4.24
N ALA A 203 0.13 -17.00 3.82
CA ALA A 203 -0.89 -18.05 3.83
C ALA A 203 -0.51 -19.18 2.86
N GLU A 204 -0.85 -20.40 3.25
CA GLU A 204 -0.62 -21.63 2.48
C GLU A 204 -1.97 -22.36 2.30
N PRO A 205 -2.22 -23.06 1.18
CA PRO A 205 -1.32 -23.25 0.02
C PRO A 205 -1.24 -22.05 -0.92
N THR A 206 -2.13 -21.05 -0.78
CA THR A 206 -2.20 -19.85 -1.61
C THR A 206 -2.18 -18.59 -0.75
N ARG A 207 -1.74 -17.47 -1.31
CA ARG A 207 -1.83 -16.16 -0.64
C ARG A 207 -3.28 -15.69 -0.64
N LEU A 208 -3.67 -14.97 0.40
CA LEU A 208 -5.06 -14.55 0.59
C LEU A 208 -5.15 -13.03 0.82
N LEU A 209 -6.30 -12.46 0.45
CA LEU A 209 -6.81 -11.28 1.15
C LEU A 209 -7.90 -11.75 2.10
N VAL A 210 -7.78 -11.38 3.36
CA VAL A 210 -8.79 -11.64 4.40
C VAL A 210 -9.56 -10.37 4.68
N ALA A 211 -10.84 -10.51 5.00
CA ALA A 211 -11.72 -9.41 5.40
C ALA A 211 -12.20 -9.61 6.83
N TYR A 212 -12.18 -8.55 7.61
CA TYR A 212 -12.69 -8.50 8.96
C TYR A 212 -13.77 -7.43 9.09
N ASP A 213 -14.80 -7.70 9.86
CA ASP A 213 -15.76 -6.68 10.26
C ASP A 213 -15.12 -5.78 11.34
N VAL A 214 -15.26 -4.48 11.20
CA VAL A 214 -14.77 -3.49 12.17
C VAL A 214 -15.87 -3.20 13.19
N VAL A 215 -15.72 -3.75 14.39
CA VAL A 215 -16.71 -3.64 15.45
C VAL A 215 -16.38 -2.45 16.37
N ASN A 216 -17.37 -1.58 16.56
CA ASN A 216 -17.23 -0.35 17.38
C ASN A 216 -16.03 0.53 16.98
N GLY A 217 -15.60 0.44 15.72
CA GLY A 217 -14.47 1.22 15.21
C GLY A 217 -13.08 0.82 15.74
N THR A 218 -12.98 -0.19 16.61
CA THR A 218 -11.74 -0.48 17.35
C THR A 218 -11.31 -1.95 17.37
N LYS A 219 -12.19 -2.87 17.01
CA LYS A 219 -11.95 -4.33 17.09
C LYS A 219 -12.23 -4.98 15.74
N LEU A 220 -11.56 -6.10 15.48
CA LEU A 220 -11.80 -6.95 14.33
C LEU A 220 -12.59 -8.19 14.75
N ALA A 221 -13.56 -8.60 13.93
CA ALA A 221 -14.36 -9.81 14.11
C ALA A 221 -14.68 -10.45 12.76
N ASN A 222 -15.21 -11.68 12.79
CA ASN A 222 -15.73 -12.40 11.63
C ASN A 222 -14.71 -12.49 10.48
N GLY A 223 -13.44 -12.80 10.81
CA GLY A 223 -12.38 -12.98 9.80
C GLY A 223 -12.77 -14.04 8.77
N ARG A 224 -12.61 -13.70 7.49
CA ARG A 224 -12.98 -14.57 6.37
C ARG A 224 -12.06 -14.37 5.18
N THR A 225 -11.83 -15.43 4.42
CA THR A 225 -11.18 -15.30 3.12
C THR A 225 -12.08 -14.47 2.20
N PHE A 226 -11.53 -13.38 1.68
CA PHE A 226 -12.23 -12.52 0.72
C PHE A 226 -11.75 -12.79 -0.71
N ILE A 227 -10.46 -12.95 -0.91
CA ILE A 227 -9.85 -13.31 -2.19
C ILE A 227 -8.83 -14.42 -1.94
N ASP A 228 -8.92 -15.49 -2.73
CA ASP A 228 -7.84 -16.45 -2.92
C ASP A 228 -7.00 -15.98 -4.12
N ALA A 229 -5.74 -15.72 -3.88
CA ALA A 229 -4.84 -15.20 -4.91
C ALA A 229 -4.41 -16.26 -5.93
N ALA A 230 -4.77 -17.53 -5.71
CA ALA A 230 -4.34 -18.66 -6.55
C ALA A 230 -2.82 -18.64 -6.78
N GLY A 231 -2.36 -18.44 -8.01
CA GLY A 231 -0.92 -18.38 -8.34
C GLY A 231 -0.27 -16.99 -8.21
N GLY A 232 -1.03 -15.96 -7.80
CA GLY A 232 -0.53 -14.59 -7.66
C GLY A 232 -0.03 -14.27 -6.25
N THR A 233 0.62 -13.14 -6.10
CA THR A 233 1.06 -12.62 -4.81
C THR A 233 0.57 -11.19 -4.65
N PRO A 234 -0.53 -10.98 -3.92
CA PRO A 234 -0.98 -9.64 -3.53
C PRO A 234 0.03 -8.99 -2.57
N ASP A 235 0.11 -7.66 -2.61
CA ASP A 235 0.99 -6.88 -1.75
C ASP A 235 0.23 -5.66 -1.19
N GLY A 236 0.71 -4.44 -1.36
CA GLY A 236 -0.06 -3.26 -0.99
C GLY A 236 -1.23 -3.00 -1.95
N PHE A 237 -2.31 -2.44 -1.45
CA PHE A 237 -3.52 -2.16 -2.25
C PHE A 237 -4.31 -0.97 -1.72
N ARG A 238 -5.20 -0.43 -2.55
CA ARG A 238 -6.15 0.62 -2.13
C ARG A 238 -7.55 0.29 -2.64
N VAL A 239 -8.54 0.88 -2.00
CA VAL A 239 -9.96 0.71 -2.30
C VAL A 239 -10.48 1.99 -2.99
N ASP A 240 -11.29 1.83 -4.04
CA ASP A 240 -11.98 2.95 -4.67
C ASP A 240 -13.33 3.25 -4.01
N ILE A 241 -13.95 4.35 -4.40
CA ILE A 241 -15.23 4.82 -3.81
C ILE A 241 -16.41 3.86 -4.02
N GLU A 242 -16.30 2.91 -4.97
CA GLU A 242 -17.33 1.89 -5.21
C GLU A 242 -17.01 0.57 -4.48
N GLY A 243 -15.89 0.51 -3.76
CA GLY A 243 -15.47 -0.65 -2.98
C GLY A 243 -14.63 -1.66 -3.77
N ASN A 244 -14.16 -1.33 -4.97
CA ASN A 244 -13.25 -2.21 -5.69
C ASN A 244 -11.84 -2.12 -5.11
N LEU A 245 -11.14 -3.25 -5.06
CA LEU A 245 -9.76 -3.36 -4.57
C LEU A 245 -8.78 -3.32 -5.75
N TRP A 246 -7.85 -2.38 -5.72
CA TRP A 246 -6.77 -2.21 -6.69
C TRP A 246 -5.49 -2.68 -6.03
N CYS A 247 -5.07 -3.91 -6.35
CA CYS A 247 -4.03 -4.63 -5.63
C CYS A 247 -2.72 -4.67 -6.42
N GLY A 248 -1.63 -4.23 -5.80
CA GLY A 248 -0.29 -4.58 -6.26
C GLY A 248 -0.17 -6.10 -6.37
N TRP A 249 0.35 -6.57 -7.52
CA TRP A 249 0.30 -7.98 -7.87
C TRP A 249 1.56 -8.40 -8.58
N GLY A 250 1.92 -9.67 -8.46
CA GLY A 250 3.06 -10.22 -9.20
C GLY A 250 3.50 -11.57 -8.66
N MET A 251 4.71 -11.92 -8.99
CA MET A 251 5.41 -13.20 -8.73
C MET A 251 4.72 -14.42 -9.36
N GLY A 252 5.55 -15.26 -9.90
CA GLY A 252 5.14 -16.52 -10.53
C GLY A 252 5.25 -16.49 -12.04
N SER A 253 4.75 -15.48 -12.73
CA SER A 253 4.93 -15.28 -14.17
C SER A 253 4.76 -13.81 -14.55
N ASP A 254 5.34 -13.41 -15.66
CA ASP A 254 5.24 -12.03 -16.21
C ASP A 254 3.78 -11.60 -16.41
N GLU A 255 2.87 -12.55 -16.65
CA GLU A 255 1.44 -12.29 -16.83
C GLU A 255 0.74 -11.82 -15.55
N ASN A 256 1.35 -12.06 -14.40
CA ASN A 256 0.85 -11.63 -13.10
C ASN A 256 1.36 -10.25 -12.69
N ASP A 257 2.46 -9.76 -13.29
CA ASP A 257 3.06 -8.51 -12.86
C ASP A 257 2.18 -7.30 -13.21
N GLY A 258 1.93 -6.46 -12.22
CA GLY A 258 1.12 -5.25 -12.37
C GLY A 258 0.12 -5.02 -11.26
N VAL A 259 -1.09 -4.61 -11.61
CA VAL A 259 -2.19 -4.36 -10.67
C VAL A 259 -3.39 -5.21 -11.02
N ARG A 260 -3.84 -6.04 -10.08
CA ARG A 260 -5.08 -6.82 -10.20
C ARG A 260 -6.23 -6.05 -9.55
N VAL A 261 -7.35 -5.93 -10.29
CA VAL A 261 -8.54 -5.23 -9.79
C VAL A 261 -9.64 -6.23 -9.50
N PHE A 262 -10.16 -6.16 -8.28
CA PHE A 262 -11.28 -6.99 -7.81
C PHE A 262 -12.47 -6.09 -7.49
N ASN A 263 -13.66 -6.54 -7.81
CA ASN A 263 -14.85 -5.82 -7.41
C ASN A 263 -15.17 -6.05 -5.92
N LYS A 264 -16.16 -5.33 -5.40
CA LYS A 264 -16.59 -5.41 -4.00
C LYS A 264 -17.07 -6.79 -3.53
N SER A 265 -17.25 -7.76 -4.43
CA SER A 265 -17.55 -9.16 -4.10
C SER A 265 -16.32 -10.06 -4.12
N GLY A 266 -15.13 -9.53 -4.46
CA GLY A 266 -13.89 -10.27 -4.57
C GLY A 266 -13.67 -10.94 -5.93
N ALA A 267 -14.52 -10.69 -6.93
CA ALA A 267 -14.33 -11.21 -8.27
C ALA A 267 -13.27 -10.38 -9.02
N PRO A 268 -12.31 -11.02 -9.72
CA PRO A 268 -11.31 -10.31 -10.52
C PRO A 268 -11.97 -9.71 -11.78
N ILE A 269 -11.91 -8.39 -11.94
CA ILE A 269 -12.55 -7.68 -13.06
C ILE A 269 -11.56 -7.08 -14.06
N GLY A 270 -10.35 -6.74 -13.62
CA GLY A 270 -9.36 -6.09 -14.46
C GLY A 270 -7.93 -6.41 -14.07
N HIS A 271 -7.01 -6.14 -15.00
CA HIS A 271 -5.58 -6.22 -14.74
C HIS A 271 -4.84 -5.16 -15.55
N ILE A 272 -3.97 -4.41 -14.88
CA ILE A 272 -3.03 -3.48 -15.51
C ILE A 272 -1.67 -4.15 -15.52
N SER A 273 -1.24 -4.64 -16.68
CA SER A 273 0.05 -5.33 -16.82
C SER A 273 1.20 -4.32 -16.78
N LEU A 274 2.22 -4.62 -16.01
CA LEU A 274 3.48 -3.88 -15.94
C LEU A 274 4.65 -4.82 -16.29
N PRO A 275 5.78 -4.28 -16.73
CA PRO A 275 6.97 -5.09 -17.05
C PRO A 275 7.71 -5.61 -15.80
N GLU A 276 7.18 -5.35 -14.62
CA GLU A 276 7.76 -5.68 -13.32
C GLU A 276 6.65 -5.76 -12.26
N ARG A 277 6.91 -6.51 -11.20
CA ARG A 277 5.97 -6.67 -10.09
C ARG A 277 5.60 -5.31 -9.49
N CYS A 278 4.32 -5.06 -9.32
CA CYS A 278 3.81 -3.94 -8.54
C CYS A 278 3.69 -4.34 -7.06
N ALA A 279 4.35 -3.59 -6.19
CA ALA A 279 4.33 -3.84 -4.77
C ALA A 279 3.18 -3.09 -4.07
N ASN A 280 2.92 -1.83 -4.46
CA ASN A 280 1.90 -1.03 -3.78
C ASN A 280 1.32 0.04 -4.72
N VAL A 281 0.16 0.57 -4.37
CA VAL A 281 -0.54 1.58 -5.17
C VAL A 281 -1.11 2.70 -4.29
N CYS A 282 -1.31 3.89 -4.89
CA CYS A 282 -2.17 4.91 -4.30
C CYS A 282 -2.95 5.65 -5.37
N PHE A 283 -4.11 6.17 -5.00
CA PHE A 283 -4.85 7.10 -5.84
C PHE A 283 -4.44 8.53 -5.55
N GLY A 284 -4.29 9.33 -6.60
CA GLY A 284 -3.93 10.74 -6.49
C GLY A 284 -4.41 11.55 -7.68
N GLY A 285 -3.76 12.70 -7.91
CA GLY A 285 -4.20 13.70 -8.87
C GLY A 285 -5.34 14.55 -8.31
N LYS A 286 -5.71 15.60 -9.05
CA LYS A 286 -6.72 16.59 -8.63
C LYS A 286 -8.07 15.97 -8.22
N TYR A 287 -8.47 14.89 -8.89
CA TYR A 287 -9.75 14.23 -8.68
C TYR A 287 -9.60 12.85 -8.02
N ARG A 288 -8.39 12.49 -7.53
CA ARG A 288 -8.07 11.16 -6.98
C ARG A 288 -8.42 10.00 -7.94
N ASN A 289 -8.29 10.25 -9.23
CA ASN A 289 -8.57 9.31 -10.31
C ASN A 289 -7.32 8.94 -11.12
N ARG A 290 -6.13 9.26 -10.62
CA ARG A 290 -4.85 8.81 -11.15
C ARG A 290 -4.28 7.77 -10.20
N LEU A 291 -4.19 6.54 -10.68
CA LEU A 291 -3.57 5.45 -9.94
C LEU A 291 -2.06 5.54 -10.12
N PHE A 292 -1.32 5.65 -9.02
CA PHE A 292 0.13 5.53 -8.99
C PHE A 292 0.50 4.13 -8.51
N MET A 293 1.49 3.53 -9.16
CA MET A 293 1.87 2.13 -8.99
C MET A 293 3.37 2.07 -8.72
N ALA A 294 3.75 1.77 -7.46
CA ALA A 294 5.14 1.50 -7.08
C ALA A 294 5.46 0.06 -7.45
N ALA A 295 6.27 -0.11 -8.48
CA ALA A 295 6.71 -1.40 -8.97
C ALA A 295 8.21 -1.54 -8.76
N SER A 296 8.73 -2.75 -8.71
CA SER A 296 10.10 -3.09 -8.29
C SER A 296 11.14 -1.97 -8.44
N HIS A 297 11.39 -1.49 -9.67
CA HIS A 297 12.41 -0.47 -9.94
C HIS A 297 11.83 0.90 -10.28
N SER A 298 10.50 1.02 -10.44
CA SER A 298 9.88 2.17 -11.10
C SER A 298 8.62 2.65 -10.39
N LEU A 299 8.26 3.90 -10.65
CA LEU A 299 6.94 4.46 -10.38
C LEU A 299 6.19 4.62 -11.70
N TYR A 300 5.00 4.03 -11.78
CA TYR A 300 4.09 4.17 -12.92
C TYR A 300 2.82 4.92 -12.53
N SER A 301 2.07 5.37 -13.52
CA SER A 301 0.71 5.88 -13.30
C SER A 301 -0.21 5.61 -14.48
N ILE A 302 -1.52 5.64 -14.21
CA ILE A 302 -2.58 5.63 -15.20
C ILE A 302 -3.80 6.39 -14.68
N TYR A 303 -4.50 7.10 -15.56
CA TYR A 303 -5.80 7.67 -15.22
C TYR A 303 -6.92 6.62 -15.29
N THR A 304 -7.81 6.65 -14.32
CA THR A 304 -8.96 5.75 -14.19
C THR A 304 -10.28 6.54 -14.22
N ASN A 305 -11.39 5.85 -14.49
CA ASN A 305 -12.74 6.42 -14.42
C ASN A 305 -13.41 6.15 -13.06
N THR A 306 -12.61 6.04 -12.01
CA THR A 306 -13.05 5.97 -10.62
C THR A 306 -12.13 6.81 -9.75
N GLN A 307 -12.47 6.97 -8.49
CA GLN A 307 -11.70 7.74 -7.52
C GLN A 307 -11.29 6.85 -6.34
N GLY A 308 -10.10 7.05 -5.82
CA GLY A 308 -9.73 6.44 -4.54
C GLY A 308 -10.53 7.02 -3.37
N VAL A 309 -10.68 6.23 -2.30
CA VAL A 309 -11.28 6.71 -1.05
C VAL A 309 -10.44 7.87 -0.49
N ALA A 310 -11.11 8.89 0.08
CA ALA A 310 -10.41 10.01 0.70
C ALA A 310 -9.67 9.56 1.96
N GLY A 311 -8.39 9.92 2.05
CA GLY A 311 -7.57 9.65 3.23
C GLY A 311 -6.90 8.26 3.25
N GLY A 312 -6.95 7.50 2.15
CA GLY A 312 -6.29 6.20 2.01
C GLY A 312 -5.22 6.22 0.95
#